data_2e4e91d16cad221dc8008dc1e9313747
#
_entry.id   2e4e91d16cad221dc8008dc1e9313747
#
_cell.length_a   1.000
_cell.length_b   1.000
_cell.length_c   1.000
_cell.angle_alpha   90.00
_cell.angle_beta   90.00
_cell.angle_gamma   90.00
#
_symmetry.space_group_name_H-M   'P 1'
#
loop_
_entity.id
_entity.type
_entity.pdbx_description
1 polymer ?
#
loop_
_entity_poly.entity_id
_entity_poly.type
_entity_poly.pdbx_seq_one_letter_code
_entity_poly.pdbx_strand_id
1 'polypeptide(L)'
;MTQPIFSLENVSIAHEPAPALPVLEEVNLSLLPGEHIGLYGPNGCGKTTLLRCITGLHRARRGIVRFHGQILQREEDYHALRCAVGFVLQQAEDQLFFPTVLEDVAFGPLNLGLSPREARERALETLTALGLEGFEKRQTHRLSGGEKKLVSLAGVLAMRPEALLLDEPTNTLDAAARQRLTDILATLPTARITISHDWDFLTRVSSRFMTIVDRRLCFSAPSFAHSHLHAHPHGNDPHQHDL
;
A
#
# COMPACT_ATOMS: atom_id res chain seq x y z
N MET A 1 -17.45 15.45 13.17
CA MET A 1 -17.13 14.45 12.12
C MET A 1 -15.61 14.40 12.00
N THR A 2 -15.03 13.21 11.98
CA THR A 2 -13.59 13.03 11.82
C THR A 2 -13.17 13.42 10.41
N GLN A 3 -12.16 14.30 10.29
CA GLN A 3 -11.66 14.75 8.99
C GLN A 3 -10.85 13.64 8.30
N PRO A 4 -11.07 13.36 7.00
CA PRO A 4 -10.26 12.42 6.24
C PRO A 4 -8.79 12.87 6.16
N ILE A 5 -7.86 11.90 6.15
CA ILE A 5 -6.44 12.15 5.84
C ILE A 5 -6.36 12.65 4.40
N PHE A 6 -7.00 11.94 3.46
CA PHE A 6 -7.19 12.42 2.08
C PHE A 6 -8.56 12.03 1.53
N SER A 7 -9.01 12.77 0.51
CA SER A 7 -10.23 12.44 -0.24
C SER A 7 -10.08 12.73 -1.73
N LEU A 8 -10.80 11.93 -2.52
CA LEU A 8 -11.00 12.08 -3.95
C LEU A 8 -12.48 12.38 -4.18
N GLU A 9 -12.78 13.42 -4.97
CA GLU A 9 -14.14 13.85 -5.29
C GLU A 9 -14.31 13.87 -6.83
N ASN A 10 -15.11 12.96 -7.36
CA ASN A 10 -15.39 12.80 -8.79
C ASN A 10 -14.12 12.73 -9.68
N VAL A 11 -13.09 12.05 -9.17
CA VAL A 11 -11.79 11.96 -9.83
C VAL A 11 -11.86 11.00 -11.02
N SER A 12 -11.41 11.45 -12.19
CA SER A 12 -11.21 10.61 -13.38
C SER A 12 -9.75 10.60 -13.79
N ILE A 13 -9.23 9.41 -14.13
CA ILE A 13 -7.82 9.16 -14.43
C ILE A 13 -7.72 8.53 -15.82
N ALA A 14 -6.80 9.03 -16.64
CA ALA A 14 -6.51 8.47 -17.96
C ALA A 14 -5.01 8.47 -18.22
N HIS A 15 -4.52 7.50 -19.01
CA HIS A 15 -3.12 7.51 -19.47
C HIS A 15 -2.93 8.55 -20.58
N GLU A 16 -1.76 9.15 -20.64
CA GLU A 16 -1.35 9.99 -21.76
C GLU A 16 -0.72 9.16 -22.87
N PRO A 17 -0.79 9.61 -24.17
CA PRO A 17 -1.39 10.85 -24.64
C PRO A 17 -2.90 10.77 -24.85
N ALA A 18 -3.57 11.94 -24.76
CA ALA A 18 -4.98 12.08 -25.09
C ALA A 18 -5.22 11.94 -26.61
N PRO A 19 -6.41 11.38 -27.08
CA PRO A 19 -7.57 11.04 -26.26
C PRO A 19 -7.57 9.57 -25.83
N ALA A 20 -7.02 9.26 -24.67
CA ALA A 20 -7.12 7.92 -24.09
C ALA A 20 -8.46 7.74 -23.36
N LEU A 21 -9.02 6.55 -23.45
CA LEU A 21 -10.14 6.16 -22.59
C LEU A 21 -9.70 6.26 -21.12
N PRO A 22 -10.58 6.75 -20.23
CA PRO A 22 -10.26 6.82 -18.82
C PRO A 22 -9.99 5.40 -18.26
N VAL A 23 -9.01 5.31 -17.39
CA VAL A 23 -8.73 4.09 -16.61
C VAL A 23 -9.71 3.97 -15.46
N LEU A 24 -10.00 5.11 -14.81
CA LEU A 24 -10.98 5.24 -13.74
C LEU A 24 -11.85 6.47 -13.97
N GLU A 25 -13.14 6.36 -13.62
CA GLU A 25 -14.15 7.40 -13.80
C GLU A 25 -14.88 7.69 -12.50
N GLU A 26 -15.11 8.97 -12.21
CA GLU A 26 -15.94 9.46 -11.11
C GLU A 26 -15.62 8.80 -9.76
N VAL A 27 -14.33 8.61 -9.48
CA VAL A 27 -13.87 8.01 -8.22
C VAL A 27 -14.19 8.95 -7.07
N ASN A 28 -14.92 8.42 -6.09
CA ASN A 28 -15.19 9.05 -4.81
C ASN A 28 -14.64 8.15 -3.71
N LEU A 29 -13.66 8.64 -2.95
CA LEU A 29 -12.94 7.89 -1.93
C LEU A 29 -12.51 8.83 -0.81
N SER A 30 -12.61 8.37 0.43
CA SER A 30 -11.99 9.03 1.57
C SER A 30 -11.32 7.98 2.45
N LEU A 31 -10.17 8.33 3.04
CA LEU A 31 -9.50 7.52 4.04
C LEU A 31 -9.49 8.29 5.36
N LEU A 32 -10.12 7.70 6.37
CA LEU A 32 -10.17 8.24 7.73
C LEU A 32 -8.98 7.73 8.56
N PRO A 33 -8.56 8.49 9.61
CA PRO A 33 -7.57 7.97 10.55
C PRO A 33 -7.97 6.62 11.14
N GLY A 34 -7.03 5.66 11.12
CA GLY A 34 -7.25 4.30 11.61
C GLY A 34 -8.13 3.40 10.73
N GLU A 35 -8.57 3.87 9.56
CA GLU A 35 -9.36 3.06 8.63
C GLU A 35 -8.46 2.13 7.81
N HIS A 36 -8.87 0.86 7.68
CA HIS A 36 -8.13 -0.16 6.93
C HIS A 36 -8.98 -0.67 5.77
N ILE A 37 -8.59 -0.32 4.55
CA ILE A 37 -9.32 -0.62 3.33
C ILE A 37 -8.56 -1.65 2.50
N GLY A 38 -9.23 -2.75 2.12
CA GLY A 38 -8.75 -3.71 1.14
C GLY A 38 -9.31 -3.39 -0.25
N LEU A 39 -8.44 -3.23 -1.24
CA LEU A 39 -8.81 -3.01 -2.64
C LEU A 39 -8.44 -4.25 -3.46
N TYR A 40 -9.44 -4.93 -3.97
CA TYR A 40 -9.28 -6.14 -4.79
C TYR A 40 -9.85 -5.93 -6.20
N GLY A 41 -9.58 -6.87 -7.10
CA GLY A 41 -10.09 -6.85 -8.48
C GLY A 41 -9.08 -7.36 -9.50
N PRO A 42 -9.49 -7.56 -10.76
CA PRO A 42 -8.64 -8.13 -11.79
C PRO A 42 -7.40 -7.27 -12.10
N ASN A 43 -6.40 -7.87 -12.72
CA ASN A 43 -5.23 -7.15 -13.20
C ASN A 43 -5.65 -6.14 -14.27
N GLY A 44 -5.01 -4.97 -14.27
CA GLY A 44 -5.25 -3.91 -15.24
C GLY A 44 -6.53 -3.08 -15.00
N CYS A 45 -7.34 -3.34 -13.96
CA CYS A 45 -8.55 -2.56 -13.69
C CYS A 45 -8.28 -1.15 -13.12
N GLY A 46 -7.01 -0.80 -12.81
CA GLY A 46 -6.64 0.54 -12.36
C GLY A 46 -6.28 0.71 -10.89
N LYS A 47 -6.11 -0.39 -10.12
CA LYS A 47 -5.79 -0.34 -8.67
C LYS A 47 -4.50 0.45 -8.38
N THR A 48 -3.38 0.07 -8.98
CA THR A 48 -2.10 0.79 -8.86
C THR A 48 -2.20 2.24 -9.35
N THR A 49 -2.95 2.47 -10.43
CA THR A 49 -3.18 3.81 -10.98
C THR A 49 -3.92 4.70 -9.98
N LEU A 50 -4.87 4.13 -9.22
CA LEU A 50 -5.55 4.84 -8.13
C LEU A 50 -4.55 5.28 -7.04
N LEU A 51 -3.69 4.36 -6.55
CA LEU A 51 -2.68 4.71 -5.53
C LEU A 51 -1.70 5.78 -6.03
N ARG A 52 -1.26 5.67 -7.28
CA ARG A 52 -0.40 6.68 -7.91
C ARG A 52 -1.11 8.03 -8.07
N CYS A 53 -2.42 8.03 -8.30
CA CYS A 53 -3.20 9.27 -8.37
C CYS A 53 -3.31 9.93 -6.99
N ILE A 54 -3.56 9.17 -5.92
CA ILE A 54 -3.60 9.69 -4.56
C ILE A 54 -2.28 10.42 -4.23
N THR A 55 -1.14 9.83 -4.56
CA THR A 55 0.21 10.40 -4.28
C THR A 55 0.66 11.46 -5.28
N GLY A 56 -0.12 11.74 -6.32
CA GLY A 56 0.22 12.70 -7.36
C GLY A 56 1.29 12.23 -8.35
N LEU A 57 1.72 10.96 -8.28
CA LEU A 57 2.61 10.33 -9.27
C LEU A 57 1.90 10.12 -10.62
N HIS A 58 0.58 10.17 -10.61
CA HIS A 58 -0.27 10.23 -11.78
C HIS A 58 -1.35 11.29 -11.54
N ARG A 59 -1.41 12.30 -12.40
CA ARG A 59 -2.34 13.42 -12.18
C ARG A 59 -3.77 13.04 -12.58
N ALA A 60 -4.73 13.47 -11.77
CA ALA A 60 -6.13 13.39 -12.11
C ALA A 60 -6.42 14.26 -13.34
N ARG A 61 -7.19 13.74 -14.29
CA ARG A 61 -7.66 14.50 -15.45
C ARG A 61 -8.84 15.41 -15.11
N ARG A 62 -9.68 14.96 -14.16
CA ARG A 62 -10.86 15.69 -13.64
C ARG A 62 -11.05 15.35 -12.18
N GLY A 63 -11.83 16.16 -11.48
CA GLY A 63 -12.15 15.98 -10.08
C GLY A 63 -11.16 16.69 -9.16
N ILE A 64 -11.29 16.43 -7.86
CA ILE A 64 -10.54 17.12 -6.82
C ILE A 64 -9.90 16.07 -5.93
N VAL A 65 -8.61 16.25 -5.62
CA VAL A 65 -7.90 15.51 -4.57
C VAL A 65 -7.65 16.46 -3.42
N ARG A 66 -7.96 16.02 -2.19
CA ARG A 66 -7.72 16.80 -0.97
C ARG A 66 -6.82 16.03 0.00
N PHE A 67 -6.00 16.77 0.71
CA PHE A 67 -5.24 16.31 1.85
C PHE A 67 -5.57 17.19 3.05
N HIS A 68 -6.02 16.62 4.16
CA HIS A 68 -6.54 17.35 5.33
C HIS A 68 -7.54 18.47 4.95
N GLY A 69 -8.45 18.16 4.00
CA GLY A 69 -9.45 19.09 3.50
C GLY A 69 -8.95 20.15 2.51
N GLN A 70 -7.63 20.31 2.35
CA GLN A 70 -7.05 21.27 1.40
C GLN A 70 -6.94 20.63 0.00
N ILE A 71 -7.31 21.40 -1.04
CA ILE A 71 -7.22 20.94 -2.43
C ILE A 71 -5.75 20.89 -2.84
N LEU A 72 -5.33 19.75 -3.44
CA LEU A 72 -3.99 19.59 -3.99
C LEU A 72 -3.95 20.03 -5.45
N GLN A 73 -3.17 21.05 -5.75
CA GLN A 73 -3.04 21.60 -7.11
C GLN A 73 -1.59 21.63 -7.59
N ARG A 74 -0.68 22.07 -6.73
CA ARG A 74 0.73 22.27 -7.03
C ARG A 74 1.56 21.08 -6.57
N GLU A 75 2.80 21.02 -7.01
CA GLU A 75 3.73 19.97 -6.62
C GLU A 75 4.06 20.01 -5.12
N GLU A 76 4.14 21.22 -4.54
CA GLU A 76 4.36 21.41 -3.11
C GLU A 76 3.25 20.80 -2.26
N ASP A 77 1.98 20.88 -2.72
CA ASP A 77 0.84 20.30 -2.03
C ASP A 77 0.95 18.77 -2.00
N TYR A 78 1.32 18.16 -3.13
CA TYR A 78 1.56 16.72 -3.23
C TYR A 78 2.81 16.28 -2.50
N HIS A 79 3.83 17.13 -2.42
CA HIS A 79 5.01 16.84 -1.61
C HIS A 79 4.63 16.71 -0.12
N ALA A 80 3.82 17.63 0.42
CA ALA A 80 3.32 17.54 1.79
C ALA A 80 2.53 16.23 2.03
N LEU A 81 1.67 15.85 1.08
CA LEU A 81 0.96 14.56 1.15
C LEU A 81 1.94 13.38 1.17
N ARG A 82 2.95 13.33 0.28
CA ARG A 82 3.92 12.23 0.22
C ARG A 82 4.83 12.14 1.45
N CYS A 83 5.00 13.23 2.19
CA CYS A 83 5.69 13.20 3.49
C CYS A 83 4.84 12.52 4.58
N ALA A 84 3.51 12.58 4.47
CA ALA A 84 2.58 12.04 5.46
C ALA A 84 1.96 10.69 5.05
N VAL A 85 1.95 10.35 3.76
CA VAL A 85 1.37 9.11 3.21
C VAL A 85 2.46 8.24 2.62
N GLY A 86 2.74 7.13 3.28
CA GLY A 86 3.75 6.18 2.83
C GLY A 86 3.22 5.28 1.70
N PHE A 87 4.04 5.05 0.69
CA PHE A 87 3.69 4.17 -0.43
C PHE A 87 4.71 3.02 -0.53
N VAL A 88 4.23 1.78 -0.35
CA VAL A 88 5.02 0.56 -0.55
C VAL A 88 4.69 0.00 -1.92
N LEU A 89 5.69 0.00 -2.81
CA LEU A 89 5.56 -0.43 -4.20
C LEU A 89 5.45 -1.96 -4.32
N GLN A 90 4.87 -2.41 -5.42
CA GLN A 90 4.75 -3.83 -5.74
C GLN A 90 6.12 -4.52 -5.83
N GLN A 91 7.12 -3.88 -6.43
CA GLN A 91 8.48 -4.38 -6.51
C GLN A 91 9.35 -3.68 -5.46
N ALA A 92 9.86 -4.44 -4.50
CA ALA A 92 10.69 -3.90 -3.43
C ALA A 92 12.04 -3.38 -3.94
N GLU A 93 12.56 -3.96 -5.04
CA GLU A 93 13.78 -3.51 -5.70
C GLU A 93 13.71 -2.07 -6.19
N ASP A 94 12.54 -1.60 -6.60
CA ASP A 94 12.33 -0.21 -7.06
C ASP A 94 12.36 0.81 -5.91
N GLN A 95 12.44 0.32 -4.66
CA GLN A 95 12.35 1.14 -3.47
C GLN A 95 13.63 1.12 -2.60
N LEU A 96 14.56 0.19 -2.88
CA LEU A 96 15.81 0.05 -2.13
C LEU A 96 16.98 0.62 -2.95
N PHE A 97 17.56 1.72 -2.47
CA PHE A 97 18.56 2.49 -3.22
C PHE A 97 19.95 2.48 -2.56
N PHE A 98 20.02 2.24 -1.26
CA PHE A 98 21.27 2.34 -0.52
C PHE A 98 21.96 0.99 -0.35
N PRO A 99 23.30 0.99 -0.17
CA PRO A 99 24.05 -0.26 -0.03
C PRO A 99 23.62 -1.08 1.19
N THR A 100 23.30 -0.44 2.32
CA THR A 100 22.94 -1.13 3.57
C THR A 100 21.50 -0.87 3.97
N VAL A 101 20.91 -1.82 4.69
CA VAL A 101 19.55 -1.73 5.22
C VAL A 101 19.38 -0.50 6.11
N LEU A 102 20.36 -0.19 6.97
CA LEU A 102 20.25 0.97 7.85
C LEU A 102 20.22 2.29 7.09
N GLU A 103 21.06 2.42 6.06
CA GLU A 103 21.07 3.62 5.21
C GLU A 103 19.74 3.80 4.48
N ASP A 104 19.19 2.70 3.94
CA ASP A 104 17.91 2.73 3.24
C ASP A 104 16.75 3.13 4.15
N VAL A 105 16.65 2.52 5.34
CA VAL A 105 15.58 2.81 6.29
C VAL A 105 15.72 4.20 6.91
N ALA A 106 16.94 4.71 7.09
CA ALA A 106 17.18 6.05 7.63
C ALA A 106 16.92 7.18 6.59
N PHE A 107 16.88 6.85 5.30
CA PHE A 107 16.77 7.84 4.22
C PHE A 107 15.48 8.66 4.30
N GLY A 108 14.33 8.02 4.52
CA GLY A 108 13.05 8.70 4.68
C GLY A 108 13.06 9.74 5.82
N PRO A 109 13.41 9.35 7.06
CA PRO A 109 13.59 10.29 8.18
C PRO A 109 14.54 11.46 7.90
N LEU A 110 15.67 11.21 7.22
CA LEU A 110 16.62 12.27 6.82
C LEU A 110 15.94 13.27 5.88
N ASN A 111 15.18 12.82 4.89
CA ASN A 111 14.46 13.68 3.96
C ASN A 111 13.35 14.49 4.64
N LEU A 112 12.83 14.01 5.77
CA LEU A 112 11.89 14.75 6.61
C LEU A 112 12.58 15.78 7.54
N GLY A 113 13.90 15.93 7.43
CA GLY A 113 14.68 16.93 8.15
C GLY A 113 15.19 16.51 9.52
N LEU A 114 15.13 15.22 9.87
CA LEU A 114 15.74 14.71 11.09
C LEU A 114 17.27 14.78 10.99
N SER A 115 17.92 15.00 12.12
CA SER A 115 19.38 14.88 12.19
C SER A 115 19.84 13.44 11.87
N PRO A 116 21.07 13.22 11.40
CA PRO A 116 21.60 11.89 11.11
C PRO A 116 21.50 10.92 12.31
N ARG A 117 21.65 11.43 13.53
CA ARG A 117 21.50 10.66 14.74
C ARG A 117 20.06 10.21 14.95
N GLU A 118 19.10 11.13 14.89
CA GLU A 118 17.68 10.84 15.09
C GLU A 118 17.14 9.90 14.00
N ALA A 119 17.53 10.12 12.75
CA ALA A 119 17.16 9.25 11.63
C ALA A 119 17.67 7.82 11.83
N ARG A 120 18.93 7.67 12.29
CA ARG A 120 19.51 6.38 12.62
C ARG A 120 18.79 5.69 13.79
N GLU A 121 18.51 6.40 14.86
CA GLU A 121 17.78 5.89 16.03
C GLU A 121 16.40 5.39 15.61
N ARG A 122 15.66 6.18 14.83
CA ARG A 122 14.33 5.83 14.30
C ARG A 122 14.37 4.62 13.37
N ALA A 123 15.38 4.52 12.51
CA ALA A 123 15.58 3.36 11.65
C ALA A 123 15.80 2.07 12.46
N LEU A 124 16.63 2.13 13.49
CA LEU A 124 16.88 0.98 14.38
C LEU A 124 15.62 0.57 15.14
N GLU A 125 14.86 1.53 15.72
CA GLU A 125 13.58 1.25 16.37
C GLU A 125 12.61 0.55 15.42
N THR A 126 12.52 1.02 14.18
CA THR A 126 11.62 0.45 13.17
C THR A 126 12.05 -0.96 12.76
N LEU A 127 13.36 -1.18 12.56
CA LEU A 127 13.89 -2.51 12.25
C LEU A 127 13.59 -3.50 13.39
N THR A 128 13.80 -3.09 14.64
CA THR A 128 13.45 -3.90 15.82
C THR A 128 11.95 -4.22 15.86
N ALA A 129 11.09 -3.21 15.68
CA ALA A 129 9.63 -3.41 15.69
C ALA A 129 9.15 -4.40 14.60
N LEU A 130 9.87 -4.48 13.49
CA LEU A 130 9.61 -5.43 12.42
C LEU A 130 10.37 -6.76 12.59
N GLY A 131 11.13 -6.95 13.71
CA GLY A 131 11.96 -8.12 13.99
C GLY A 131 13.06 -8.32 12.95
N LEU A 132 13.67 -7.23 12.50
CA LEU A 132 14.82 -7.19 11.60
C LEU A 132 16.11 -6.80 12.32
N GLU A 133 16.22 -7.11 13.64
CA GLU A 133 17.45 -6.92 14.39
C GLU A 133 18.61 -7.69 13.75
N GLY A 134 19.77 -7.05 13.67
CA GLY A 134 20.96 -7.61 13.04
C GLY A 134 21.01 -7.44 11.52
N PHE A 135 20.00 -6.80 10.90
CA PHE A 135 19.99 -6.51 9.46
C PHE A 135 20.70 -5.21 9.10
N GLU A 136 21.02 -4.35 10.06
CA GLU A 136 21.47 -2.97 9.85
C GLU A 136 22.62 -2.86 8.85
N LYS A 137 23.59 -3.77 8.94
CA LYS A 137 24.80 -3.81 8.10
C LYS A 137 24.66 -4.72 6.87
N ARG A 138 23.52 -5.41 6.72
CA ARG A 138 23.31 -6.26 5.55
C ARG A 138 23.17 -5.41 4.28
N GLN A 139 23.71 -5.96 3.20
CA GLN A 139 23.61 -5.34 1.88
C GLN A 139 22.23 -5.59 1.29
N THR A 140 21.54 -4.53 0.85
CA THR A 140 20.17 -4.59 0.34
C THR A 140 20.02 -5.54 -0.86
N HIS A 141 21.02 -5.58 -1.76
CA HIS A 141 21.00 -6.45 -2.93
C HIS A 141 21.17 -7.95 -2.60
N ARG A 142 21.62 -8.30 -1.38
CA ARG A 142 21.78 -9.70 -0.93
C ARG A 142 20.59 -10.24 -0.13
N LEU A 143 19.60 -9.42 0.08
CA LEU A 143 18.38 -9.83 0.78
C LEU A 143 17.52 -10.73 -0.10
N SER A 144 16.83 -11.70 0.50
CA SER A 144 15.74 -12.43 -0.16
C SER A 144 14.59 -11.49 -0.52
N GLY A 145 13.69 -11.91 -1.43
CA GLY A 145 12.53 -11.12 -1.82
C GLY A 145 11.65 -10.72 -0.62
N GLY A 146 11.44 -11.65 0.32
CA GLY A 146 10.68 -11.38 1.54
C GLY A 146 11.38 -10.38 2.46
N GLU A 147 12.70 -10.51 2.65
CA GLU A 147 13.50 -9.57 3.44
C GLU A 147 13.49 -8.17 2.80
N LYS A 148 13.64 -8.07 1.48
CA LYS A 148 13.54 -6.79 0.74
C LYS A 148 12.20 -6.11 0.97
N LYS A 149 11.10 -6.88 0.94
CA LYS A 149 9.75 -6.35 1.17
C LYS A 149 9.58 -5.80 2.59
N LEU A 150 10.09 -6.52 3.60
CA LEU A 150 10.07 -6.04 4.98
C LEU A 150 10.95 -4.81 5.18
N VAL A 151 12.11 -4.73 4.54
CA VAL A 151 12.99 -3.55 4.57
C VAL A 151 12.36 -2.36 3.86
N SER A 152 11.72 -2.56 2.70
CA SER A 152 10.91 -1.51 2.04
C SER A 152 9.82 -0.96 2.95
N LEU A 153 9.08 -1.85 3.63
CA LEU A 153 8.06 -1.45 4.61
C LEU A 153 8.71 -0.69 5.79
N ALA A 154 9.88 -1.15 6.26
CA ALA A 154 10.63 -0.46 7.33
C ALA A 154 10.99 0.98 6.93
N GLY A 155 11.50 1.20 5.71
CA GLY A 155 11.83 2.52 5.19
C GLY A 155 10.65 3.47 5.20
N VAL A 156 9.47 2.97 4.83
CA VAL A 156 8.23 3.75 4.85
C VAL A 156 7.75 4.00 6.29
N LEU A 157 7.74 2.99 7.15
CA LEU A 157 7.28 3.14 8.54
C LEU A 157 8.19 4.03 9.39
N ALA A 158 9.50 4.08 9.09
CA ALA A 158 10.44 4.97 9.76
C ALA A 158 10.10 6.46 9.57
N MET A 159 9.36 6.79 8.51
CA MET A 159 8.82 8.13 8.30
C MET A 159 7.66 8.47 9.25
N ARG A 160 7.09 7.48 9.97
CA ARG A 160 5.88 7.59 10.80
C ARG A 160 4.69 8.17 10.05
N PRO A 161 4.28 7.55 8.93
CA PRO A 161 3.23 8.06 8.09
C PRO A 161 1.86 8.01 8.79
N GLU A 162 0.97 8.95 8.44
CA GLU A 162 -0.42 8.97 8.88
C GLU A 162 -1.27 7.89 8.16
N ALA A 163 -0.88 7.56 6.93
CA ALA A 163 -1.51 6.51 6.15
C ALA A 163 -0.49 5.73 5.31
N LEU A 164 -0.84 4.49 4.98
CA LEU A 164 -0.07 3.60 4.11
C LEU A 164 -0.87 3.23 2.86
N LEU A 165 -0.21 3.26 1.73
CA LEU A 165 -0.68 2.69 0.47
C LEU A 165 0.20 1.48 0.15
N LEU A 166 -0.38 0.28 0.12
CA LEU A 166 0.34 -0.97 -0.07
C LEU A 166 -0.10 -1.62 -1.38
N ASP A 167 0.80 -1.71 -2.35
CA ASP A 167 0.54 -2.30 -3.66
C ASP A 167 1.08 -3.73 -3.72
N GLU A 168 0.18 -4.72 -3.64
CA GLU A 168 0.48 -6.17 -3.67
C GLU A 168 1.65 -6.55 -2.72
N PRO A 169 1.56 -6.23 -1.42
CA PRO A 169 2.69 -6.38 -0.50
C PRO A 169 3.08 -7.84 -0.24
N THR A 170 2.19 -8.80 -0.52
CA THR A 170 2.43 -10.24 -0.33
C THR A 170 2.92 -10.96 -1.58
N ASN A 171 2.97 -10.30 -2.74
CA ASN A 171 3.44 -10.93 -3.97
C ASN A 171 4.87 -11.41 -3.84
N THR A 172 5.13 -12.60 -4.38
CA THR A 172 6.46 -13.26 -4.38
C THR A 172 7.00 -13.66 -3.01
N LEU A 173 6.21 -13.53 -1.94
CA LEU A 173 6.60 -13.98 -0.60
C LEU A 173 6.36 -15.48 -0.43
N ASP A 174 7.28 -16.15 0.25
CA ASP A 174 7.03 -17.48 0.80
C ASP A 174 6.01 -17.43 1.95
N ALA A 175 5.53 -18.58 2.39
CA ALA A 175 4.49 -18.67 3.40
C ALA A 175 4.90 -18.02 4.74
N ALA A 176 6.16 -18.15 5.14
CA ALA A 176 6.67 -17.61 6.41
C ALA A 176 6.78 -16.08 6.37
N ALA A 177 7.34 -15.52 5.29
CA ALA A 177 7.43 -14.06 5.09
C ALA A 177 6.04 -13.43 4.94
N ARG A 178 5.12 -14.09 4.21
CA ARG A 178 3.72 -13.67 4.10
C ARG A 178 3.03 -13.63 5.46
N GLN A 179 3.14 -14.69 6.25
CA GLN A 179 2.54 -14.74 7.58
C GLN A 179 3.07 -13.62 8.46
N ARG A 180 4.39 -13.43 8.50
CA ARG A 180 5.03 -12.36 9.27
C ARG A 180 4.54 -10.96 8.85
N LEU A 181 4.49 -10.67 7.55
CA LEU A 181 3.95 -9.40 7.05
C LEU A 181 2.49 -9.21 7.45
N THR A 182 1.68 -10.27 7.35
CA THR A 182 0.27 -10.24 7.76
C THR A 182 0.13 -9.88 9.24
N ASP A 183 0.90 -10.52 10.12
CA ASP A 183 0.84 -10.28 11.56
C ASP A 183 1.27 -8.85 11.93
N ILE A 184 2.30 -8.32 11.27
CA ILE A 184 2.72 -6.91 11.40
C ILE A 184 1.56 -5.98 11.00
N LEU A 185 1.01 -6.15 9.81
CA LEU A 185 -0.04 -5.27 9.29
C LEU A 185 -1.36 -5.40 10.10
N ALA A 186 -1.70 -6.59 10.59
CA ALA A 186 -2.90 -6.80 11.40
C ALA A 186 -2.87 -6.02 12.73
N THR A 187 -1.69 -5.81 13.31
CA THR A 187 -1.50 -5.08 14.57
C THR A 187 -1.21 -3.58 14.38
N LEU A 188 -0.86 -3.15 13.16
CA LEU A 188 -0.49 -1.78 12.89
C LEU A 188 -1.72 -0.87 12.84
N PRO A 189 -1.83 0.17 13.70
CA PRO A 189 -3.00 1.04 13.77
C PRO A 189 -3.08 2.08 12.64
N THR A 190 -2.02 2.26 11.88
CA THR A 190 -1.92 3.26 10.80
C THR A 190 -2.99 3.02 9.74
N ALA A 191 -3.72 4.08 9.38
CA ALA A 191 -4.71 4.06 8.30
C ALA A 191 -4.07 3.53 7.00
N ARG A 192 -4.81 2.73 6.21
CA ARG A 192 -4.21 2.16 5.01
C ARG A 192 -5.20 1.78 3.92
N ILE A 193 -4.70 1.78 2.68
CA ILE A 193 -5.32 1.08 1.55
C ILE A 193 -4.34 -0.03 1.11
N THR A 194 -4.81 -1.27 1.11
CA THR A 194 -4.02 -2.44 0.72
C THR A 194 -4.61 -3.07 -0.53
N ILE A 195 -3.84 -3.10 -1.61
CA ILE A 195 -4.17 -3.87 -2.81
C ILE A 195 -3.64 -5.28 -2.64
N SER A 196 -4.48 -6.29 -2.85
CA SER A 196 -4.03 -7.68 -2.99
C SER A 196 -5.04 -8.53 -3.74
N HIS A 197 -4.54 -9.57 -4.39
CA HIS A 197 -5.35 -10.67 -4.94
C HIS A 197 -5.57 -11.80 -3.93
N ASP A 198 -4.87 -11.75 -2.81
CA ASP A 198 -4.91 -12.71 -1.72
C ASP A 198 -6.02 -12.31 -0.75
N TRP A 199 -7.17 -12.99 -0.87
CA TRP A 199 -8.35 -12.69 -0.08
C TRP A 199 -8.14 -13.00 1.41
N ASP A 200 -7.47 -14.11 1.74
CA ASP A 200 -7.19 -14.49 3.12
C ASP A 200 -6.31 -13.46 3.83
N PHE A 201 -5.32 -12.94 3.10
CA PHE A 201 -4.51 -11.83 3.60
C PHE A 201 -5.34 -10.56 3.78
N LEU A 202 -6.12 -10.15 2.77
CA LEU A 202 -6.91 -8.91 2.83
C LEU A 202 -7.90 -8.91 3.99
N THR A 203 -8.60 -10.02 4.25
CA THR A 203 -9.58 -10.13 5.34
C THR A 203 -8.96 -10.01 6.73
N ARG A 204 -7.69 -10.39 6.88
CA ARG A 204 -6.95 -10.27 8.14
C ARG A 204 -6.43 -8.86 8.40
N VAL A 205 -6.15 -8.08 7.35
CA VAL A 205 -5.50 -6.75 7.47
C VAL A 205 -6.43 -5.58 7.14
N SER A 206 -7.68 -5.83 6.75
CA SER A 206 -8.64 -4.80 6.34
C SER A 206 -10.02 -5.04 6.94
N SER A 207 -10.75 -3.96 7.24
CA SER A 207 -12.12 -4.01 7.79
C SER A 207 -13.17 -3.52 6.80
N ARG A 208 -12.77 -2.87 5.72
CA ARG A 208 -13.63 -2.35 4.66
C ARG A 208 -13.06 -2.74 3.31
N PHE A 209 -13.93 -3.08 2.34
CA PHE A 209 -13.47 -3.58 1.05
C PHE A 209 -14.00 -2.76 -0.10
N MET A 210 -13.16 -2.63 -1.13
CA MET A 210 -13.47 -1.96 -2.39
C MET A 210 -13.04 -2.80 -3.56
N THR A 211 -13.73 -2.64 -4.68
CA THR A 211 -13.36 -3.19 -5.98
C THR A 211 -13.57 -2.17 -7.08
N ILE A 212 -13.00 -2.41 -8.25
CA ILE A 212 -13.21 -1.58 -9.44
C ILE A 212 -14.03 -2.39 -10.44
N VAL A 213 -15.23 -1.89 -10.76
CA VAL A 213 -16.15 -2.46 -11.74
C VAL A 213 -16.46 -1.37 -12.77
N ASP A 214 -16.36 -1.68 -14.03
CA ASP A 214 -16.65 -0.75 -15.14
C ASP A 214 -15.99 0.63 -14.95
N ARG A 215 -14.72 0.63 -14.55
CA ARG A 215 -13.88 1.82 -14.26
C ARG A 215 -14.32 2.66 -13.05
N ARG A 216 -15.28 2.20 -12.28
CA ARG A 216 -15.80 2.89 -11.10
C ARG A 216 -15.41 2.15 -9.82
N LEU A 217 -15.13 2.91 -8.79
CA LEU A 217 -14.85 2.37 -7.47
C LEU A 217 -16.16 2.00 -6.77
N CYS A 218 -16.30 0.74 -6.38
CA CYS A 218 -17.46 0.22 -5.67
C CYS A 218 -17.04 -0.30 -4.29
N PHE A 219 -17.82 0.06 -3.27
CA PHE A 219 -17.68 -0.56 -1.96
C PHE A 219 -18.44 -1.89 -1.95
N SER A 220 -17.82 -2.92 -1.41
CA SER A 220 -18.43 -4.22 -1.24
C SER A 220 -18.66 -4.54 0.24
N ALA A 221 -19.80 -5.17 0.54
CA ALA A 221 -20.01 -5.77 1.86
C ALA A 221 -19.11 -7.03 1.96
N PRO A 222 -18.66 -7.42 3.17
CA PRO A 222 -17.82 -8.62 3.36
C PRO A 222 -18.48 -9.94 2.99
N SER A 223 -19.76 -9.95 2.59
CA SER A 223 -20.59 -11.12 2.34
C SER A 223 -20.45 -11.76 0.95
N PHE A 224 -19.49 -11.36 0.11
CA PHE A 224 -19.21 -12.12 -1.10
C PHE A 224 -18.30 -13.31 -0.75
N ALA A 225 -18.91 -14.42 -0.32
CA ALA A 225 -18.27 -15.71 -0.31
C ALA A 225 -17.92 -16.07 -1.77
N HIS A 226 -16.65 -15.95 -2.14
CA HIS A 226 -16.15 -16.50 -3.39
C HIS A 226 -15.95 -18.00 -3.19
N SER A 227 -16.78 -18.84 -3.82
CA SER A 227 -16.51 -20.25 -3.94
C SER A 227 -15.29 -20.43 -4.87
N HIS A 228 -14.13 -20.68 -4.30
CA HIS A 228 -12.97 -21.11 -5.06
C HIS A 228 -13.08 -22.60 -5.34
N LEU A 229 -13.30 -22.97 -6.62
CA LEU A 229 -13.11 -24.34 -7.06
C LEU A 229 -11.61 -24.61 -7.14
N HIS A 230 -11.05 -25.27 -6.14
CA HIS A 230 -9.68 -25.78 -6.21
C HIS A 230 -9.70 -27.12 -6.93
N ALA A 231 -9.20 -27.17 -8.18
CA ALA A 231 -8.89 -28.42 -8.85
C ALA A 231 -7.55 -28.95 -8.32
N HIS A 232 -7.57 -30.01 -7.54
CA HIS A 232 -6.36 -30.72 -7.14
C HIS A 232 -5.91 -31.66 -8.24
N PRO A 233 -4.60 -31.80 -8.54
CA PRO A 233 -4.09 -32.66 -9.61
C PRO A 233 -4.25 -34.16 -9.35
N HIS A 234 -4.75 -34.58 -8.20
CA HIS A 234 -5.00 -35.95 -7.81
C HIS A 234 -6.35 -36.09 -7.13
N GLY A 235 -7.43 -36.26 -7.91
CA GLY A 235 -8.75 -36.57 -7.42
C GLY A 235 -9.88 -35.83 -8.14
N ASN A 236 -10.84 -36.55 -8.67
CA ASN A 236 -11.94 -35.98 -9.45
C ASN A 236 -13.20 -35.67 -8.62
N ASP A 237 -13.11 -35.58 -7.30
CA ASP A 237 -14.28 -35.33 -6.46
C ASP A 237 -14.29 -33.90 -5.94
N PRO A 238 -15.31 -33.09 -6.31
CA PRO A 238 -15.51 -31.76 -5.74
C PRO A 238 -16.08 -31.87 -4.31
N HIS A 239 -15.41 -31.31 -3.33
CA HIS A 239 -15.98 -31.16 -1.98
C HIS A 239 -16.13 -29.68 -1.62
N GLN A 240 -17.28 -29.35 -1.06
CA GLN A 240 -17.56 -28.07 -0.45
C GLN A 240 -17.02 -28.08 0.98
N HIS A 241 -16.25 -27.05 1.34
CA HIS A 241 -15.97 -26.73 2.72
C HIS A 241 -16.98 -25.67 3.15
N ASP A 242 -17.94 -26.06 3.99
CA ASP A 242 -18.78 -25.13 4.74
C ASP A 242 -17.92 -24.46 5.81
N LEU A 243 -17.97 -23.13 5.86
CA LEU A 243 -17.47 -22.29 6.95
C LEU A 243 -18.58 -21.97 7.93
#